data_9fe79690b275ae227d10565f63c6467a
#
_entry.id   9fe79690b275ae227d10565f63c6467a
#
_cell.length_a   1.000
_cell.length_b   1.000
_cell.length_c   1.000
_cell.angle_alpha   90.00
_cell.angle_beta   90.00
_cell.angle_gamma   90.00
#
_symmetry.space_group_name_H-M   'P 1'
#
loop_
_entity.id
_entity.type
_entity.pdbx_description
1 polymer ?
#
loop_
_entity_poly.entity_id
_entity_poly.type
_entity_poly.pdbx_seq_one_letter_code
_entity_poly.pdbx_strand_id
1 'polypeptide(L)'
;MTQAIASESTSRNLLVVAAGGLMSGILTPLAPQLIDRISGGPGDFRIALVAVPFAVLVFLVVRRCSANPAWAALVAGIVTMVAFVCAVNAAIWIDGQTNGADKIMRNILTGLAGGFVGAGVMALGIALLPAGPRDAVVWLRMLLTGTLAGALLAVDNALSLDLTSVLYPVWQAAIALRLAMVLQRGKFG
;
A
#
# COMPACT_ATOMS: atom_id res chain seq x y z
N MET A 1 -16.45 24.36 21.26
CA MET A 1 -15.12 24.77 20.86
C MET A 1 -14.13 23.59 20.79
N THR A 2 -14.13 22.67 21.73
CA THR A 2 -13.24 21.48 21.78
C THR A 2 -13.41 20.51 20.62
N GLN A 3 -14.64 20.29 20.14
CA GLN A 3 -14.90 19.37 19.00
C GLN A 3 -14.38 19.92 17.66
N ALA A 4 -14.42 21.23 17.44
CA ALA A 4 -13.91 21.84 16.22
C ALA A 4 -12.37 21.71 16.13
N ILE A 5 -11.66 21.90 17.25
CA ILE A 5 -10.20 21.75 17.32
C ILE A 5 -9.77 20.28 17.10
N ALA A 6 -10.54 19.33 17.66
CA ALA A 6 -10.26 17.91 17.47
C ALA A 6 -10.48 17.46 16.01
N SER A 7 -11.51 17.96 15.32
CA SER A 7 -11.79 17.66 13.92
C SER A 7 -10.71 18.23 12.99
N GLU A 8 -10.24 19.44 13.25
CA GLU A 8 -9.21 20.10 12.46
C GLU A 8 -7.85 19.36 12.57
N SER A 9 -7.48 18.94 13.78
CA SER A 9 -6.25 18.14 13.99
C SER A 9 -6.30 16.79 13.28
N THR A 10 -7.45 16.13 13.27
CA THR A 10 -7.64 14.85 12.57
C THR A 10 -7.52 15.02 11.05
N SER A 11 -8.17 16.05 10.50
CA SER A 11 -8.10 16.35 9.06
C SER A 11 -6.68 16.66 8.62
N ARG A 12 -5.95 17.46 9.39
CA ARG A 12 -4.53 17.76 9.11
C ARG A 12 -3.66 16.52 9.13
N ASN A 13 -3.87 15.61 10.07
CA ASN A 13 -3.14 14.35 10.14
C ASN A 13 -3.40 13.46 8.92
N LEU A 14 -4.64 13.38 8.46
CA LEU A 14 -4.99 12.61 7.26
C LEU A 14 -4.39 13.21 5.99
N LEU A 15 -4.32 14.55 5.88
CA LEU A 15 -3.65 15.22 4.76
C LEU A 15 -2.14 14.90 4.73
N VAL A 16 -1.48 14.89 5.88
CA VAL A 16 -0.06 14.51 5.98
C VAL A 16 0.15 13.04 5.57
N VAL A 17 -0.75 12.14 5.97
CA VAL A 17 -0.70 10.72 5.57
C VAL A 17 -0.91 10.58 4.07
N ALA A 18 -1.88 11.30 3.49
CA ALA A 18 -2.13 11.29 2.05
C ALA A 18 -0.91 11.79 1.26
N ALA A 19 -0.35 12.93 1.67
CA ALA A 19 0.86 13.48 1.05
C ALA A 19 2.05 12.51 1.16
N GLY A 20 2.24 11.88 2.32
CA GLY A 20 3.24 10.82 2.51
C GLY A 20 3.02 9.63 1.57
N GLY A 21 1.77 9.21 1.36
CA GLY A 21 1.41 8.15 0.42
C GLY A 21 1.72 8.51 -1.03
N LEU A 22 1.38 9.73 -1.45
CA LEU A 22 1.71 10.23 -2.78
C LEU A 22 3.24 10.27 -2.98
N MET A 23 3.98 10.83 -2.03
CA MET A 23 5.44 10.92 -2.10
C MET A 23 6.11 9.55 -2.13
N SER A 24 5.70 8.61 -1.27
CA SER A 24 6.24 7.26 -1.30
C SER A 24 5.95 6.55 -2.62
N GLY A 25 4.76 6.76 -3.18
CA GLY A 25 4.37 6.21 -4.47
C GLY A 25 5.15 6.80 -5.66
N ILE A 26 5.50 8.09 -5.61
CA ILE A 26 6.39 8.73 -6.61
C ILE A 26 7.81 8.14 -6.52
N LEU A 27 8.28 7.81 -5.31
CA LEU A 27 9.61 7.22 -5.12
C LEU A 27 9.68 5.75 -5.53
N THR A 28 8.56 5.02 -5.52
CA THR A 28 8.51 3.58 -5.80
C THR A 28 9.07 3.23 -7.19
N PRO A 29 8.68 3.85 -8.33
CA PRO A 29 9.23 3.52 -9.63
C PRO A 29 10.69 3.96 -9.84
N LEU A 30 11.21 4.84 -8.99
CA LEU A 30 12.60 5.28 -9.02
C LEU A 30 13.53 4.37 -8.22
N ALA A 31 12.97 3.60 -7.28
CA ALA A 31 13.74 2.73 -6.39
C ALA A 31 14.54 1.63 -7.13
N PRO A 32 14.03 0.95 -8.18
CA PRO A 32 14.78 -0.08 -8.89
C PRO A 32 16.14 0.39 -9.39
N GLN A 33 16.22 1.58 -9.99
CA GLN A 33 17.47 2.14 -10.50
C GLN A 33 18.51 2.37 -9.41
N LEU A 34 18.06 2.73 -8.21
CA LEU A 34 18.93 2.94 -7.05
C LEU A 34 19.38 1.61 -6.46
N ILE A 35 18.48 0.65 -6.38
CA ILE A 35 18.72 -0.68 -5.83
C ILE A 35 19.71 -1.46 -6.72
N ASP A 36 19.57 -1.36 -8.05
CA ASP A 36 20.45 -2.03 -9.02
C ASP A 36 21.92 -1.58 -8.89
N ARG A 37 22.14 -0.35 -8.43
CA ARG A 37 23.49 0.17 -8.16
C ARG A 37 24.10 -0.35 -6.86
N ILE A 38 23.27 -0.80 -5.91
CA ILE A 38 23.69 -1.09 -4.54
C ILE A 38 23.69 -2.59 -4.24
N SER A 39 22.76 -3.38 -4.83
CA SER A 39 22.57 -4.78 -4.46
C SER A 39 22.45 -5.71 -5.66
N GLY A 40 23.29 -6.74 -5.69
CA GLY A 40 23.16 -7.90 -6.59
C GLY A 40 22.33 -9.04 -5.98
N GLY A 41 21.37 -8.76 -5.10
CA GLY A 41 20.58 -9.76 -4.38
C GLY A 41 19.53 -10.50 -5.25
N PRO A 42 18.88 -11.56 -4.72
CA PRO A 42 17.81 -12.29 -5.37
C PRO A 42 16.63 -11.38 -5.78
N GLY A 43 15.89 -11.77 -6.82
CA GLY A 43 14.81 -10.97 -7.40
C GLY A 43 13.74 -10.53 -6.37
N ASP A 44 13.25 -11.45 -5.53
CA ASP A 44 12.23 -11.13 -4.52
C ASP A 44 12.73 -10.14 -3.45
N PHE A 45 14.00 -10.23 -3.07
CA PHE A 45 14.61 -9.28 -2.15
C PHE A 45 14.67 -7.87 -2.77
N ARG A 46 15.03 -7.77 -4.05
CA ARG A 46 15.03 -6.49 -4.78
C ARG A 46 13.63 -5.90 -4.87
N ILE A 47 12.63 -6.71 -5.17
CA ILE A 47 11.22 -6.29 -5.18
C ILE A 47 10.81 -5.78 -3.79
N ALA A 48 11.18 -6.47 -2.72
CA ALA A 48 10.89 -6.03 -1.36
C ALA A 48 11.49 -4.66 -1.04
N LEU A 49 12.73 -4.39 -1.49
CA LEU A 49 13.41 -3.10 -1.26
C LEU A 49 12.70 -1.93 -1.96
N VAL A 50 12.04 -2.18 -3.09
CA VAL A 50 11.24 -1.15 -3.80
C VAL A 50 10.09 -0.63 -2.90
N ALA A 51 9.58 -1.46 -1.99
CA ALA A 51 8.50 -1.08 -1.08
C ALA A 51 8.97 -0.28 0.16
N VAL A 52 10.28 -0.10 0.37
CA VAL A 52 10.82 0.56 1.58
C VAL A 52 10.21 1.95 1.83
N PRO A 53 10.05 2.85 0.84
CA PRO A 53 9.43 4.15 1.11
C PRO A 53 8.03 4.02 1.70
N PHE A 54 7.22 3.10 1.17
CA PHE A 54 5.87 2.85 1.68
C PHE A 54 5.88 2.12 3.03
N ALA A 55 6.80 1.18 3.25
CA ALA A 55 6.98 0.50 4.52
C ALA A 55 7.33 1.47 5.66
N VAL A 56 8.18 2.48 5.40
CA VAL A 56 8.49 3.55 6.34
C VAL A 56 7.25 4.38 6.66
N LEU A 57 6.45 4.73 5.65
CA LEU A 57 5.19 5.45 5.88
C LEU A 57 4.24 4.63 6.74
N VAL A 58 4.04 3.34 6.45
CA VAL A 58 3.18 2.45 7.23
C VAL A 58 3.67 2.33 8.68
N PHE A 59 4.98 2.17 8.89
CA PHE A 59 5.59 2.22 10.21
C PHE A 59 5.19 3.50 10.97
N LEU A 60 5.33 4.67 10.35
CA LEU A 60 4.98 5.96 10.95
C LEU A 60 3.48 6.09 11.24
N VAL A 61 2.62 5.62 10.33
CA VAL A 61 1.17 5.61 10.51
C VAL A 61 0.78 4.73 11.70
N VAL A 62 1.30 3.51 11.79
CA VAL A 62 1.02 2.61 12.92
C VAL A 62 1.52 3.21 14.24
N ARG A 63 2.72 3.79 14.25
CA ARG A 63 3.27 4.45 15.45
C ARG A 63 2.45 5.64 15.95
N ARG A 64 1.90 6.43 15.04
CA ARG A 64 1.18 7.68 15.39
C ARG A 64 -0.32 7.47 15.58
N CYS A 65 -0.93 6.59 14.79
CA CYS A 65 -2.37 6.43 14.71
C CYS A 65 -2.92 5.26 15.55
N SER A 66 -2.06 4.41 16.13
CA SER A 66 -2.51 3.28 16.95
C SER A 66 -1.89 3.30 18.35
N ALA A 67 -2.44 2.48 19.25
CA ALA A 67 -1.86 2.19 20.57
C ALA A 67 -0.79 1.07 20.52
N ASN A 68 -0.40 0.62 19.35
CA ASN A 68 0.58 -0.45 19.18
C ASN A 68 1.98 -0.03 19.65
N PRO A 69 2.75 -0.95 20.25
CA PRO A 69 4.13 -0.72 20.62
C PRO A 69 5.04 -0.54 19.38
N ALA A 70 6.26 -0.01 19.58
CA ALA A 70 7.19 0.28 18.49
C ALA A 70 7.54 -0.94 17.62
N TRP A 71 7.70 -2.11 18.26
CA TRP A 71 7.99 -3.36 17.53
C TRP A 71 6.85 -3.77 16.58
N ALA A 72 5.58 -3.52 16.98
CA ALA A 72 4.43 -3.82 16.13
C ALA A 72 4.39 -2.91 14.88
N ALA A 73 4.79 -1.64 15.02
CA ALA A 73 4.96 -0.76 13.87
C ALA A 73 6.07 -1.24 12.93
N LEU A 74 7.18 -1.76 13.48
CA LEU A 74 8.25 -2.36 12.66
C LEU A 74 7.74 -3.60 11.91
N VAL A 75 7.00 -4.48 12.59
CA VAL A 75 6.35 -5.63 11.94
C VAL A 75 5.41 -5.18 10.83
N ALA A 76 4.61 -4.12 11.03
CA ALA A 76 3.75 -3.57 9.98
C ALA A 76 4.54 -3.10 8.76
N GLY A 77 5.71 -2.49 8.94
CA GLY A 77 6.63 -2.14 7.86
C GLY A 77 7.11 -3.37 7.08
N ILE A 78 7.54 -4.42 7.80
CA ILE A 78 7.97 -5.69 7.18
C ILE A 78 6.81 -6.35 6.42
N VAL A 79 5.62 -6.41 7.03
CA VAL A 79 4.40 -6.91 6.37
C VAL A 79 4.11 -6.14 5.07
N THR A 80 4.35 -4.83 5.05
CA THR A 80 4.16 -4.02 3.84
C THR A 80 5.12 -4.45 2.73
N MET A 81 6.37 -4.74 3.05
CA MET A 81 7.35 -5.25 2.07
C MET A 81 6.93 -6.62 1.53
N VAL A 82 6.50 -7.53 2.40
CA VAL A 82 5.97 -8.85 2.01
C VAL A 82 4.73 -8.70 1.15
N ALA A 83 3.80 -7.82 1.52
CA ALA A 83 2.58 -7.55 0.75
C ALA A 83 2.90 -7.07 -0.67
N PHE A 84 3.93 -6.24 -0.82
CA PHE A 84 4.37 -5.76 -2.13
C PHE A 84 4.93 -6.91 -3.00
N VAL A 85 5.78 -7.77 -2.43
CA VAL A 85 6.30 -8.96 -3.14
C VAL A 85 5.15 -9.87 -3.57
N CYS A 86 4.20 -10.16 -2.66
CA CYS A 86 3.03 -10.98 -2.99
C CYS A 86 2.16 -10.34 -4.09
N ALA A 87 1.96 -9.02 -4.04
CA ALA A 87 1.20 -8.28 -5.04
C ALA A 87 1.84 -8.37 -6.42
N VAL A 88 3.15 -8.14 -6.52
CA VAL A 88 3.90 -8.23 -7.78
C VAL A 88 3.86 -9.66 -8.35
N ASN A 89 4.09 -10.67 -7.52
CA ASN A 89 4.04 -12.06 -7.96
C ASN A 89 2.63 -12.47 -8.42
N ALA A 90 1.58 -12.03 -7.72
CA ALA A 90 0.20 -12.26 -8.14
C ALA A 90 -0.12 -11.58 -9.48
N ALA A 91 0.35 -10.35 -9.66
CA ALA A 91 0.20 -9.62 -10.91
C ALA A 91 0.90 -10.35 -12.07
N ILE A 92 2.16 -10.77 -11.90
CA ILE A 92 2.93 -11.52 -12.90
C ILE A 92 2.22 -12.84 -13.24
N TRP A 93 1.70 -13.55 -12.24
CA TRP A 93 0.99 -14.81 -12.45
C TRP A 93 -0.28 -14.61 -13.28
N ILE A 94 -1.11 -13.61 -12.98
CA ILE A 94 -2.33 -13.28 -13.73
C ILE A 94 -1.97 -12.82 -15.15
N ASP A 95 -0.94 -12.01 -15.31
CA ASP A 95 -0.47 -11.55 -16.61
C ASP A 95 -0.12 -12.75 -17.51
N GLY A 96 0.59 -13.74 -16.95
CA GLY A 96 0.91 -14.98 -17.64
C GLY A 96 -0.31 -15.82 -18.04
N GLN A 97 -1.34 -15.89 -17.17
CA GLN A 97 -2.57 -16.65 -17.44
C GLN A 97 -3.48 -15.96 -18.48
N THR A 98 -3.35 -14.66 -18.65
CA THR A 98 -4.23 -13.84 -19.51
C THR A 98 -3.57 -13.43 -20.83
N ASN A 99 -2.50 -14.10 -21.27
CA ASN A 99 -1.76 -13.78 -22.49
C ASN A 99 -2.59 -13.75 -23.78
N GLY A 100 -3.73 -14.48 -23.83
CA GLY A 100 -4.66 -14.47 -24.96
C GLY A 100 -5.75 -13.38 -24.91
N ALA A 101 -5.81 -12.61 -23.83
CA ALA A 101 -6.80 -11.55 -23.68
C ALA A 101 -6.34 -10.23 -24.34
N ASP A 102 -7.30 -9.34 -24.61
CA ASP A 102 -6.99 -7.97 -25.01
C ASP A 102 -6.07 -7.29 -23.99
N LYS A 103 -5.13 -6.47 -24.49
CA LYS A 103 -4.09 -5.83 -23.66
C LYS A 103 -4.68 -5.02 -22.51
N ILE A 104 -5.77 -4.27 -22.75
CA ILE A 104 -6.42 -3.46 -21.72
C ILE A 104 -7.01 -4.36 -20.63
N MET A 105 -7.76 -5.38 -21.03
CA MET A 105 -8.37 -6.34 -20.11
C MET A 105 -7.30 -7.06 -19.29
N ARG A 106 -6.23 -7.52 -19.92
CA ARG A 106 -5.09 -8.15 -19.23
C ARG A 106 -4.50 -7.23 -18.16
N ASN A 107 -4.22 -5.98 -18.49
CA ASN A 107 -3.66 -5.01 -17.55
C ASN A 107 -4.62 -4.71 -16.39
N ILE A 108 -5.93 -4.62 -16.64
CA ILE A 108 -6.95 -4.45 -15.59
C ILE A 108 -6.94 -5.66 -14.65
N LEU A 109 -7.02 -6.88 -15.17
CA LEU A 109 -7.04 -8.10 -14.36
C LEU A 109 -5.77 -8.27 -13.54
N THR A 110 -4.62 -8.01 -14.14
CA THR A 110 -3.30 -8.01 -13.49
C THR A 110 -3.24 -7.02 -12.34
N GLY A 111 -3.70 -5.80 -12.58
CA GLY A 111 -3.72 -4.75 -11.56
C GLY A 111 -4.72 -5.04 -10.43
N LEU A 112 -5.92 -5.52 -10.75
CA LEU A 112 -6.92 -5.93 -9.74
C LEU A 112 -6.37 -7.04 -8.84
N ALA A 113 -5.71 -8.05 -9.42
CA ALA A 113 -5.13 -9.16 -8.66
C ALA A 113 -4.00 -8.69 -7.75
N GLY A 114 -3.06 -7.91 -8.26
CA GLY A 114 -1.99 -7.33 -7.46
C GLY A 114 -2.51 -6.45 -6.32
N GLY A 115 -3.48 -5.58 -6.63
CA GLY A 115 -4.14 -4.72 -5.64
C GLY A 115 -4.88 -5.49 -4.57
N PHE A 116 -5.60 -6.55 -4.94
CA PHE A 116 -6.31 -7.44 -4.02
C PHE A 116 -5.34 -8.16 -3.08
N VAL A 117 -4.32 -8.82 -3.62
CA VAL A 117 -3.35 -9.59 -2.83
C VAL A 117 -2.54 -8.67 -1.93
N GLY A 118 -2.05 -7.53 -2.44
CA GLY A 118 -1.29 -6.58 -1.64
C GLY A 118 -2.10 -6.00 -0.47
N ALA A 119 -3.33 -5.53 -0.74
CA ALA A 119 -4.21 -5.02 0.31
C ALA A 119 -4.64 -6.13 1.29
N GLY A 120 -4.86 -7.36 0.82
CA GLY A 120 -5.22 -8.51 1.64
C GLY A 120 -4.11 -8.91 2.61
N VAL A 121 -2.88 -9.04 2.13
CA VAL A 121 -1.72 -9.37 2.99
C VAL A 121 -1.47 -8.27 4.02
N MET A 122 -1.56 -6.99 3.63
CA MET A 122 -1.47 -5.88 4.57
C MET A 122 -2.58 -5.91 5.63
N ALA A 123 -3.83 -6.11 5.21
CA ALA A 123 -4.97 -6.16 6.11
C ALA A 123 -4.81 -7.28 7.15
N LEU A 124 -4.46 -8.50 6.70
CA LEU A 124 -4.21 -9.64 7.58
C LEU A 124 -3.06 -9.37 8.55
N GLY A 125 -1.92 -8.92 8.06
CA GLY A 125 -0.75 -8.68 8.90
C GLY A 125 -0.98 -7.61 9.96
N ILE A 126 -1.73 -6.54 9.63
CA ILE A 126 -2.03 -5.46 10.58
C ILE A 126 -3.17 -5.86 11.54
N ALA A 127 -4.14 -6.66 11.10
CA ALA A 127 -5.17 -7.22 11.98
C ALA A 127 -4.60 -8.12 13.08
N LEU A 128 -3.46 -8.77 12.82
CA LEU A 128 -2.76 -9.64 13.80
C LEU A 128 -1.92 -8.85 14.81
N LEU A 129 -1.75 -7.54 14.66
CA LEU A 129 -1.05 -6.71 15.64
C LEU A 129 -1.86 -6.63 16.95
N PRO A 130 -1.20 -6.40 18.12
CA PRO A 130 -1.86 -6.40 19.43
C PRO A 130 -3.07 -5.46 19.52
N ALA A 131 -2.98 -4.25 19.00
CA ALA A 131 -4.07 -3.29 18.90
C ALA A 131 -4.58 -3.15 17.45
N GLY A 132 -4.53 -4.24 16.68
CA GLY A 132 -5.10 -4.30 15.33
C GLY A 132 -6.62 -4.35 15.38
N PRO A 133 -7.32 -3.59 14.54
CA PRO A 133 -8.77 -3.67 14.42
C PRO A 133 -9.21 -5.06 13.94
N ARG A 134 -10.23 -5.62 14.60
CA ARG A 134 -10.76 -6.96 14.29
C ARG A 134 -12.07 -6.94 13.51
N ASP A 135 -12.55 -5.77 13.14
CA ASP A 135 -13.80 -5.62 12.39
C ASP A 135 -13.57 -5.94 10.90
N ALA A 136 -14.22 -7.00 10.43
CA ALA A 136 -14.14 -7.46 9.04
C ALA A 136 -14.60 -6.41 8.01
N VAL A 137 -15.62 -5.59 8.35
CA VAL A 137 -16.14 -4.55 7.44
C VAL A 137 -15.07 -3.50 7.12
N VAL A 138 -14.23 -3.19 8.10
CA VAL A 138 -13.16 -2.23 7.94
C VAL A 138 -12.11 -2.74 6.95
N TRP A 139 -11.73 -4.00 7.08
CA TRP A 139 -10.77 -4.66 6.20
C TRP A 139 -11.32 -4.87 4.80
N LEU A 140 -12.62 -5.18 4.67
CA LEU A 140 -13.27 -5.27 3.36
C LEU A 140 -13.17 -3.94 2.59
N ARG A 141 -13.39 -2.81 3.25
CA ARG A 141 -13.24 -1.49 2.60
C ARG A 141 -11.80 -1.21 2.16
N MET A 142 -10.81 -1.61 2.95
CA MET A 142 -9.40 -1.49 2.57
C MET A 142 -9.08 -2.38 1.38
N LEU A 143 -9.56 -3.63 1.39
CA LEU A 143 -9.39 -4.59 0.31
C LEU A 143 -9.99 -4.07 -0.99
N LEU A 144 -11.24 -3.60 -0.97
CA LEU A 144 -11.90 -3.01 -2.14
C LEU A 144 -11.14 -1.79 -2.67
N THR A 145 -10.68 -0.91 -1.77
CA THR A 145 -9.90 0.27 -2.17
C THR A 145 -8.60 -0.13 -2.86
N GLY A 146 -7.86 -1.10 -2.31
CA GLY A 146 -6.60 -1.57 -2.90
C GLY A 146 -6.81 -2.27 -4.23
N THR A 147 -7.86 -3.10 -4.33
CA THR A 147 -8.22 -3.81 -5.56
C THR A 147 -8.56 -2.82 -6.67
N LEU A 148 -9.48 -1.89 -6.43
CA LEU A 148 -9.90 -0.91 -7.44
C LEU A 148 -8.77 0.03 -7.86
N ALA A 149 -7.97 0.49 -6.91
CA ALA A 149 -6.81 1.31 -7.24
C ALA A 149 -5.75 0.53 -8.04
N GLY A 150 -5.66 -0.79 -7.88
CA GLY A 150 -4.79 -1.65 -8.67
C GLY A 150 -5.11 -1.62 -10.17
N ALA A 151 -6.38 -1.40 -10.55
CA ALA A 151 -6.77 -1.28 -11.95
C ALA A 151 -6.08 -0.09 -12.69
N LEU A 152 -5.51 0.88 -11.95
CA LEU A 152 -4.71 1.97 -12.53
C LEU A 152 -3.46 1.48 -13.25
N LEU A 153 -3.06 0.22 -13.08
CA LEU A 153 -2.01 -0.41 -13.90
C LEU A 153 -2.33 -0.33 -15.40
N ALA A 154 -3.62 -0.43 -15.75
CA ALA A 154 -4.03 -0.27 -17.14
C ALA A 154 -3.78 1.15 -17.67
N VAL A 155 -3.91 2.18 -16.81
CA VAL A 155 -3.60 3.57 -17.15
C VAL A 155 -2.10 3.76 -17.34
N ASP A 156 -1.27 3.26 -16.43
CA ASP A 156 0.19 3.32 -16.53
C ASP A 156 0.68 2.69 -17.84
N ASN A 157 0.17 1.51 -18.18
CA ASN A 157 0.52 0.82 -19.41
C ASN A 157 -0.03 1.49 -20.68
N ALA A 158 -1.23 2.09 -20.61
CA ALA A 158 -1.81 2.82 -21.75
C ALA A 158 -1.03 4.11 -22.08
N LEU A 159 -0.49 4.77 -21.05
CA LEU A 159 0.30 5.99 -21.17
C LEU A 159 1.80 5.73 -21.34
N SER A 160 2.23 4.44 -21.32
CA SER A 160 3.65 4.03 -21.40
C SER A 160 4.52 4.73 -20.35
N LEU A 161 4.05 4.74 -19.10
CA LEU A 161 4.73 5.40 -17.98
C LEU A 161 5.83 4.48 -17.43
N ASP A 162 7.06 4.61 -17.94
CA ASP A 162 8.19 3.74 -17.53
C ASP A 162 8.84 4.18 -16.21
N LEU A 163 9.10 5.48 -16.05
CA LEU A 163 9.75 6.07 -14.86
C LEU A 163 8.79 6.82 -13.95
N THR A 164 7.57 7.01 -14.40
CA THR A 164 6.49 7.62 -13.64
C THR A 164 5.34 6.64 -13.52
N SER A 165 4.49 6.79 -12.53
CA SER A 165 3.35 5.90 -12.32
C SER A 165 2.21 6.70 -11.70
N VAL A 166 1.00 6.44 -12.11
CA VAL A 166 -0.23 6.91 -11.45
C VAL A 166 -0.67 5.87 -10.41
N LEU A 167 -0.44 4.60 -10.70
CA LEU A 167 -0.81 3.48 -9.82
C LEU A 167 -0.22 3.65 -8.42
N TYR A 168 1.11 3.74 -8.31
CA TYR A 168 1.76 3.71 -6.99
C TYR A 168 1.38 4.89 -6.11
N PRO A 169 1.42 6.16 -6.56
CA PRO A 169 1.01 7.29 -5.72
C PRO A 169 -0.43 7.19 -5.25
N VAL A 170 -1.36 6.86 -6.14
CA VAL A 170 -2.78 6.76 -5.81
C VAL A 170 -3.05 5.57 -4.89
N TRP A 171 -2.51 4.39 -5.20
CA TRP A 171 -2.69 3.19 -4.40
C TRP A 171 -2.12 3.36 -2.98
N GLN A 172 -0.89 3.86 -2.87
CA GLN A 172 -0.21 4.03 -1.58
C GLN A 172 -0.90 5.09 -0.72
N ALA A 173 -1.31 6.21 -1.31
CA ALA A 173 -2.08 7.23 -0.59
C ALA A 173 -3.43 6.70 -0.11
N ALA A 174 -4.17 5.99 -0.95
CA ALA A 174 -5.47 5.43 -0.61
C ALA A 174 -5.37 4.39 0.51
N ILE A 175 -4.41 3.46 0.44
CA ILE A 175 -4.17 2.45 1.47
C ILE A 175 -3.69 3.09 2.78
N ALA A 176 -2.75 4.03 2.72
CA ALA A 176 -2.27 4.73 3.93
C ALA A 176 -3.38 5.51 4.63
N LEU A 177 -4.25 6.20 3.87
CA LEU A 177 -5.42 6.88 4.41
C LEU A 177 -6.40 5.91 5.07
N ARG A 178 -6.75 4.81 4.40
CA ARG A 178 -7.62 3.78 4.97
C ARG A 178 -7.05 3.22 6.26
N LEU A 179 -5.76 2.89 6.25
CA LEU A 179 -5.06 2.40 7.43
C LEU A 179 -5.09 3.40 8.59
N ALA A 180 -4.79 4.68 8.33
CA ALA A 180 -4.84 5.72 9.35
C ALA A 180 -6.23 5.88 9.96
N MET A 181 -7.29 5.91 9.13
CA MET A 181 -8.67 6.00 9.59
C MET A 181 -9.08 4.82 10.46
N VAL A 182 -8.65 3.62 10.09
CA VAL A 182 -8.94 2.38 10.81
C VAL A 182 -8.27 2.37 12.18
N LEU A 183 -6.98 2.69 12.21
CA LEU A 183 -6.19 2.68 13.45
C LEU A 183 -6.61 3.78 14.42
N GLN A 184 -7.00 4.96 13.93
CA GLN A 184 -7.51 6.04 14.78
C GLN A 184 -8.81 5.66 15.49
N ARG A 185 -9.72 4.94 14.84
CA ARG A 185 -10.96 4.46 15.48
C ARG A 185 -10.68 3.53 16.65
N GLY A 186 -9.72 2.62 16.51
CA GLY A 186 -9.33 1.70 17.59
C GLY A 186 -8.56 2.35 18.75
N LYS A 187 -8.11 3.60 18.61
CA LYS A 187 -7.42 4.33 19.68
C LYS A 187 -8.38 5.04 20.66
N PHE A 188 -9.61 5.32 20.21
CA PHE A 188 -10.61 6.10 20.94
C PHE A 188 -11.86 5.28 21.33
N GLY A 189 -11.93 3.99 21.00
CA GLY A 189 -12.93 3.02 21.44
C GLY A 189 -12.35 2.10 22.50
#